data_accae6accab705986663f9e204b7aa5d
#
_entry.id   accae6accab705986663f9e204b7aa5d
#
_cell.length_a   1.000
_cell.length_b   1.000
_cell.length_c   1.000
_cell.angle_alpha   90.00
_cell.angle_beta   90.00
_cell.angle_gamma   90.00
#
_symmetry.space_group_name_H-M   'P 1'
#
loop_
_entity.id
_entity.type
_entity.pdbx_description
1 polymer ?
#
loop_
_entity_poly.entity_id
_entity_poly.type
_entity_poly.pdbx_seq_one_letter_code
_entity_poly.pdbx_strand_id
1 'polypeptide(L)'
;MPSLDAVERSVQEHASGALPPRVPSLLDDCANVLHRPRKARVGNRKLTLAAMVFAVAALAAVVVAGVLATEAATATDFAQKNLGPSLAHPFGTDWMGRDMLLRTLAGLSTSVLVGLLAATVSSVIALVMGAVAALGGKKADAVVTWLIDLMMGIPHIVLLILISFALGKGFWGVAIGVAVTHWPSLTRVLRAEILQCKQSAFVAVARKLGQSPARIATRHMLPYVLPQFLVGLILLFPHAILHEAAVTFLGFGLPPEQ
;
A
#
# COMPACT_ATOMS: atom_id res chain seq x y z
N MET A 1 -45.12 34.62 42.63
CA MET A 1 -45.51 35.40 41.43
C MET A 1 -44.51 36.55 41.30
N PRO A 2 -43.78 36.66 40.24
CA PRO A 2 -42.90 37.80 40.01
C PRO A 2 -43.74 39.07 39.87
N SER A 3 -43.31 40.18 40.44
CA SER A 3 -44.01 41.46 40.42
C SER A 3 -44.13 41.99 38.98
N LEU A 4 -45.21 42.64 38.65
CA LEU A 4 -45.46 43.23 37.32
C LEU A 4 -44.30 44.15 36.88
N ASP A 5 -43.64 44.82 37.80
CA ASP A 5 -42.45 45.68 37.56
C ASP A 5 -41.20 44.89 37.09
N ALA A 6 -41.10 43.61 37.40
CA ALA A 6 -40.01 42.77 36.91
C ALA A 6 -40.23 42.30 35.46
N VAL A 7 -41.52 42.10 35.09
CA VAL A 7 -41.89 41.74 33.73
C VAL A 7 -41.77 42.95 32.79
N GLU A 8 -42.22 44.15 33.23
CA GLU A 8 -42.04 45.38 32.43
C GLU A 8 -40.59 45.75 32.22
N ARG A 9 -39.70 45.57 33.19
CA ARG A 9 -38.27 45.79 33.01
C ARG A 9 -37.65 44.80 32.01
N SER A 10 -38.04 43.55 32.03
CA SER A 10 -37.53 42.56 31.09
C SER A 10 -38.02 42.81 29.66
N VAL A 11 -39.23 43.35 29.49
CA VAL A 11 -39.78 43.74 28.17
C VAL A 11 -39.07 45.04 27.67
N GLN A 12 -38.76 45.98 28.54
CA GLN A 12 -38.07 47.20 28.18
C GLN A 12 -36.58 47.00 27.83
N GLU A 13 -35.92 46.06 28.48
CA GLU A 13 -34.55 45.62 28.08
C GLU A 13 -34.54 44.91 26.71
N HIS A 14 -35.57 44.17 26.36
CA HIS A 14 -35.69 43.56 25.02
C HIS A 14 -36.06 44.56 23.92
N ALA A 15 -36.69 45.69 24.29
CA ALA A 15 -37.05 46.77 23.36
C ALA A 15 -35.91 47.75 23.05
N SER A 16 -34.84 47.73 23.80
CA SER A 16 -33.69 48.65 23.62
C SER A 16 -32.71 48.27 22.49
N GLY A 17 -33.02 47.30 21.65
CA GLY A 17 -32.33 47.06 20.39
C GLY A 17 -30.89 46.60 20.49
N ALA A 18 -30.35 46.27 21.68
CA ALA A 18 -29.08 45.58 21.80
C ALA A 18 -29.29 44.10 21.39
N LEU A 19 -28.93 43.79 20.14
CA LEU A 19 -28.84 42.40 19.69
C LEU A 19 -27.94 41.63 20.68
N PRO A 20 -28.40 40.48 21.19
CA PRO A 20 -27.54 39.63 22.02
C PRO A 20 -26.26 39.35 21.26
N PRO A 21 -25.08 39.24 21.95
CA PRO A 21 -23.82 38.92 21.30
C PRO A 21 -24.03 37.71 20.43
N ARG A 22 -23.72 37.84 19.13
CA ARG A 22 -23.86 36.71 18.16
C ARG A 22 -23.16 35.50 18.74
N VAL A 23 -23.92 34.49 19.12
CA VAL A 23 -23.37 33.16 19.38
C VAL A 23 -22.77 32.73 18.04
N PRO A 24 -21.46 32.41 17.98
CA PRO A 24 -20.85 31.93 16.74
C PRO A 24 -21.68 30.76 16.24
N SER A 25 -22.28 30.91 15.06
CA SER A 25 -23.07 29.83 14.50
C SER A 25 -22.12 28.68 14.14
N LEU A 26 -22.57 27.44 14.28
CA LEU A 26 -21.80 26.27 13.80
C LEU A 26 -21.35 26.46 12.35
N LEU A 27 -22.06 27.28 11.58
CA LEU A 27 -21.70 27.66 10.21
C LEU A 27 -20.48 28.59 10.15
N ASP A 28 -20.31 29.51 11.12
CA ASP A 28 -19.14 30.39 11.18
C ASP A 28 -17.90 29.59 11.59
N ASP A 29 -18.04 28.61 12.48
CA ASP A 29 -16.96 27.68 12.84
C ASP A 29 -16.60 26.75 11.66
N CYS A 30 -17.58 26.24 10.94
CA CYS A 30 -17.34 25.46 9.70
C CYS A 30 -16.66 26.33 8.63
N ALA A 31 -17.10 27.58 8.44
CA ALA A 31 -16.48 28.51 7.51
C ALA A 31 -15.03 28.83 7.89
N ASN A 32 -14.77 29.05 9.18
CA ASN A 32 -13.40 29.28 9.69
C ASN A 32 -12.50 28.06 9.58
N VAL A 33 -13.02 26.84 9.72
CA VAL A 33 -12.30 25.58 9.51
C VAL A 33 -11.98 25.39 8.01
N LEU A 34 -12.91 25.73 7.13
CA LEU A 34 -12.72 25.65 5.68
C LEU A 34 -11.78 26.75 5.14
N HIS A 35 -11.75 27.93 5.79
CA HIS A 35 -10.90 29.06 5.38
C HIS A 35 -9.54 29.14 6.09
N ARG A 36 -9.20 28.19 6.98
CA ARG A 36 -7.81 28.08 7.41
C ARG A 36 -6.99 27.67 6.19
N PRO A 37 -6.18 28.59 5.60
CA PRO A 37 -5.26 28.17 4.56
C PRO A 37 -4.34 27.16 5.24
N ARG A 38 -4.53 25.86 4.96
CA ARG A 38 -3.46 24.90 5.15
C ARG A 38 -2.30 25.50 4.39
N LYS A 39 -1.34 26.07 5.11
CA LYS A 39 -0.01 26.34 4.55
C LYS A 39 0.44 25.00 4.02
N ALA A 40 0.12 24.73 2.74
CA ALA A 40 0.74 23.65 2.02
C ALA A 40 2.24 23.96 2.18
N ARG A 41 2.92 23.21 3.04
CA ARG A 41 4.37 23.13 2.97
C ARG A 41 4.59 22.67 1.54
N VAL A 42 4.90 23.62 0.68
CA VAL A 42 5.44 23.32 -0.66
C VAL A 42 6.71 22.57 -0.35
N GLY A 43 6.58 21.25 -0.26
CA GLY A 43 7.69 20.35 -0.03
C GLY A 43 8.70 20.69 -1.11
N ASN A 44 9.93 20.91 -0.73
CA ASN A 44 10.99 21.28 -1.64
C ASN A 44 11.08 20.14 -2.67
N ARG A 45 10.42 20.30 -3.83
CA ARG A 45 10.24 19.24 -4.85
C ARG A 45 11.57 18.58 -5.20
N LYS A 46 12.65 19.39 -5.17
CA LYS A 46 14.01 18.89 -5.37
C LYS A 46 14.45 17.94 -4.24
N LEU A 47 14.13 18.27 -2.99
CA LEU A 47 14.46 17.43 -1.83
C LEU A 47 13.67 16.11 -1.86
N THR A 48 12.38 16.17 -2.19
CA THR A 48 11.55 14.96 -2.32
C THR A 48 12.06 14.05 -3.44
N LEU A 49 12.39 14.62 -4.61
CA LEU A 49 12.98 13.87 -5.72
C LEU A 49 14.34 13.28 -5.34
N ALA A 50 15.21 14.05 -4.67
CA ALA A 50 16.50 13.54 -4.20
C ALA A 50 16.34 12.40 -3.20
N ALA A 51 15.39 12.51 -2.26
CA ALA A 51 15.07 11.44 -1.31
C ALA A 51 14.54 10.17 -2.00
N MET A 52 13.69 10.33 -3.02
CA MET A 52 13.20 9.19 -3.81
C MET A 52 14.33 8.50 -4.58
N VAL A 53 15.18 9.29 -5.27
CA VAL A 53 16.33 8.74 -6.00
C VAL A 53 17.29 8.04 -5.06
N PHE A 54 17.57 8.63 -3.89
CA PHE A 54 18.41 8.01 -2.87
C PHE A 54 17.81 6.69 -2.37
N ALA A 55 16.50 6.65 -2.06
CA ALA A 55 15.85 5.43 -1.59
C ALA A 55 15.89 4.31 -2.64
N VAL A 56 15.61 4.63 -3.91
CA VAL A 56 15.70 3.65 -5.00
C VAL A 56 17.14 3.18 -5.20
N ALA A 57 18.12 4.09 -5.17
CA ALA A 57 19.53 3.73 -5.29
C ALA A 57 20.01 2.85 -4.12
N ALA A 58 19.56 3.15 -2.88
CA ALA A 58 19.88 2.34 -1.71
C ALA A 58 19.29 0.92 -1.83
N LEU A 59 18.02 0.78 -2.25
CA LEU A 59 17.40 -0.52 -2.50
C LEU A 59 18.15 -1.30 -3.59
N ALA A 60 18.49 -0.64 -4.70
CA ALA A 60 19.25 -1.28 -5.78
C ALA A 60 20.64 -1.72 -5.30
N ALA A 61 21.31 -0.90 -4.51
CA ALA A 61 22.62 -1.24 -3.94
C ALA A 61 22.55 -2.47 -3.02
N VAL A 62 21.50 -2.56 -2.17
CA VAL A 62 21.27 -3.73 -1.30
C VAL A 62 21.03 -4.99 -2.14
N VAL A 63 20.20 -4.90 -3.19
CA VAL A 63 19.91 -6.05 -4.06
C VAL A 63 21.18 -6.50 -4.77
N VAL A 64 21.95 -5.58 -5.37
CA VAL A 64 23.19 -5.91 -6.07
C VAL A 64 24.22 -6.49 -5.10
N ALA A 65 24.44 -5.85 -3.94
CA ALA A 65 25.38 -6.34 -2.94
C ALA A 65 25.00 -7.74 -2.43
N GLY A 66 23.70 -7.97 -2.17
CA GLY A 66 23.22 -9.26 -1.69
C GLY A 66 23.33 -10.38 -2.73
N VAL A 67 23.02 -10.09 -4.00
CA VAL A 67 23.18 -11.06 -5.10
C VAL A 67 24.66 -11.41 -5.29
N LEU A 68 25.56 -10.42 -5.27
CA LEU A 68 27.01 -10.66 -5.38
C LEU A 68 27.58 -11.38 -4.15
N ALA A 69 26.98 -11.19 -2.98
CA ALA A 69 27.41 -11.83 -1.73
C ALA A 69 26.88 -13.26 -1.55
N THR A 70 25.96 -13.75 -2.39
CA THR A 70 25.26 -15.03 -2.18
C THR A 70 26.21 -16.22 -2.01
N GLU A 71 27.24 -16.34 -2.84
CA GLU A 71 28.23 -17.42 -2.73
C GLU A 71 29.05 -17.32 -1.44
N ALA A 72 29.52 -16.12 -1.12
CA ALA A 72 30.30 -15.88 0.10
C ALA A 72 29.44 -16.01 1.37
N ALA A 73 28.15 -15.68 1.29
CA ALA A 73 27.20 -15.80 2.39
C ALA A 73 26.90 -17.26 2.77
N THR A 74 27.05 -18.19 1.83
CA THR A 74 26.81 -19.63 2.05
C THR A 74 28.13 -20.41 2.30
N ALA A 75 29.27 -19.82 2.04
CA ALA A 75 30.57 -20.44 2.29
C ALA A 75 30.77 -20.75 3.77
N THR A 76 31.07 -22.00 4.10
CA THR A 76 31.28 -22.46 5.46
C THR A 76 32.77 -22.54 5.81
N ASP A 77 33.17 -21.95 6.94
CA ASP A 77 34.53 -22.07 7.50
C ASP A 77 34.44 -22.38 9.00
N PHE A 78 34.51 -23.65 9.32
CA PHE A 78 34.41 -24.11 10.71
C PHE A 78 35.54 -23.60 11.61
N ALA A 79 36.67 -23.11 11.05
CA ALA A 79 37.75 -22.49 11.83
C ALA A 79 37.32 -21.12 12.39
N GLN A 80 36.38 -20.47 11.74
CA GLN A 80 35.85 -19.14 12.12
C GLN A 80 34.46 -19.21 12.78
N LYS A 81 34.15 -20.31 13.40
CA LYS A 81 32.85 -20.57 14.04
C LYS A 81 32.63 -19.67 15.27
N ASN A 82 31.40 -19.05 15.34
CA ASN A 82 30.96 -18.26 16.48
C ASN A 82 31.91 -17.11 16.89
N LEU A 83 32.59 -16.49 15.92
CA LEU A 83 33.37 -15.30 16.19
C LEU A 83 32.48 -14.10 16.50
N GLY A 84 32.88 -13.30 17.48
CA GLY A 84 32.23 -12.03 17.78
C GLY A 84 32.46 -10.98 16.67
N PRO A 85 31.73 -9.84 16.72
CA PRO A 85 31.92 -8.74 15.79
C PRO A 85 33.37 -8.26 15.74
N SER A 86 33.90 -8.08 14.52
CA SER A 86 35.26 -7.63 14.25
C SER A 86 35.31 -6.81 12.97
N LEU A 87 36.47 -6.19 12.65
CA LEU A 87 36.64 -5.49 11.37
C LEU A 87 36.53 -6.43 10.15
N ALA A 88 36.93 -7.70 10.31
CA ALA A 88 36.81 -8.70 9.25
C ALA A 88 35.36 -9.24 9.13
N HIS A 89 34.67 -9.38 10.24
CA HIS A 89 33.30 -9.86 10.30
C HIS A 89 32.46 -8.88 11.15
N PRO A 90 31.90 -7.80 10.56
CA PRO A 90 31.24 -6.74 11.31
C PRO A 90 30.03 -7.21 12.17
N PHE A 91 29.33 -8.26 11.74
CA PHE A 91 28.22 -8.89 12.48
C PHE A 91 28.61 -10.23 13.10
N GLY A 92 29.93 -10.56 13.07
CA GLY A 92 30.41 -11.87 13.53
C GLY A 92 30.10 -13.00 12.56
N THR A 93 30.32 -14.23 13.01
CA THR A 93 30.06 -15.47 12.26
C THR A 93 29.09 -16.38 13.00
N ASP A 94 28.37 -17.21 12.24
CA ASP A 94 27.45 -18.19 12.83
C ASP A 94 28.16 -19.49 13.27
N TRP A 95 27.35 -20.47 13.67
CA TRP A 95 27.83 -21.79 14.13
C TRP A 95 28.47 -22.63 13.01
N MET A 96 28.33 -22.23 11.74
CA MET A 96 29.01 -22.82 10.58
C MET A 96 30.21 -21.99 10.10
N GLY A 97 30.49 -20.86 10.76
CA GLY A 97 31.58 -19.94 10.39
C GLY A 97 31.22 -19.02 9.22
N ARG A 98 29.93 -18.89 8.86
CA ARG A 98 29.49 -18.02 7.77
C ARG A 98 29.38 -16.59 8.27
N ASP A 99 29.76 -15.61 7.43
CA ASP A 99 29.66 -14.17 7.75
C ASP A 99 28.20 -13.71 7.85
N MET A 100 27.82 -13.20 9.02
CA MET A 100 26.44 -12.79 9.29
C MET A 100 26.06 -11.50 8.54
N LEU A 101 27.01 -10.61 8.18
CA LEU A 101 26.70 -9.44 7.37
C LEU A 101 26.34 -9.85 5.93
N LEU A 102 27.16 -10.72 5.32
CA LEU A 102 26.93 -11.22 3.97
C LEU A 102 25.61 -12.00 3.91
N ARG A 103 25.32 -12.83 4.91
CA ARG A 103 24.03 -13.54 5.01
C ARG A 103 22.84 -12.59 5.14
N THR A 104 22.97 -11.54 5.93
CA THR A 104 21.93 -10.53 6.07
C THR A 104 21.67 -9.80 4.74
N LEU A 105 22.72 -9.44 4.02
CA LEU A 105 22.59 -8.80 2.71
C LEU A 105 21.97 -9.74 1.67
N ALA A 106 22.39 -11.00 1.62
CA ALA A 106 21.81 -11.99 0.71
C ALA A 106 20.32 -12.24 1.01
N GLY A 107 19.96 -12.44 2.29
CA GLY A 107 18.56 -12.60 2.70
C GLY A 107 17.72 -11.37 2.38
N LEU A 108 18.23 -10.16 2.67
CA LEU A 108 17.52 -8.92 2.38
C LEU A 108 17.31 -8.71 0.87
N SER A 109 18.30 -9.04 0.04
CA SER A 109 18.16 -8.97 -1.42
C SER A 109 17.08 -9.93 -1.93
N THR A 110 17.02 -11.13 -1.40
CA THR A 110 16.01 -12.13 -1.77
C THR A 110 14.60 -11.66 -1.36
N SER A 111 14.44 -11.15 -0.14
CA SER A 111 13.15 -10.60 0.32
C SER A 111 12.70 -9.40 -0.52
N VAL A 112 13.61 -8.50 -0.91
CA VAL A 112 13.29 -7.37 -1.80
C VAL A 112 12.85 -7.87 -3.18
N LEU A 113 13.52 -8.87 -3.75
CA LEU A 113 13.16 -9.44 -5.05
C LEU A 113 11.80 -10.15 -5.00
N VAL A 114 11.55 -10.98 -3.98
CA VAL A 114 10.24 -11.61 -3.77
C VAL A 114 9.15 -10.54 -3.61
N GLY A 115 9.39 -9.55 -2.76
CA GLY A 115 8.44 -8.47 -2.51
C GLY A 115 8.11 -7.67 -3.77
N LEU A 116 9.12 -7.32 -4.57
CA LEU A 116 8.93 -6.56 -5.82
C LEU A 116 8.17 -7.37 -6.87
N LEU A 117 8.55 -8.63 -7.06
CA LEU A 117 7.87 -9.53 -7.98
C LEU A 117 6.41 -9.74 -7.57
N ALA A 118 6.18 -10.11 -6.32
CA ALA A 118 4.84 -10.36 -5.79
C ALA A 118 3.95 -9.12 -5.83
N ALA A 119 4.45 -7.95 -5.39
CA ALA A 119 3.70 -6.71 -5.43
C ALA A 119 3.34 -6.30 -6.86
N THR A 120 4.27 -6.43 -7.80
CA THR A 120 4.04 -6.10 -9.21
C THR A 120 2.96 -7.00 -9.82
N VAL A 121 3.10 -8.32 -9.70
CA VAL A 121 2.14 -9.28 -10.24
C VAL A 121 0.76 -9.09 -9.59
N SER A 122 0.71 -8.98 -8.26
CA SER A 122 -0.54 -8.77 -7.52
C SER A 122 -1.24 -7.47 -7.92
N SER A 123 -0.49 -6.39 -8.11
CA SER A 123 -1.06 -5.10 -8.53
C SER A 123 -1.61 -5.15 -9.94
N VAL A 124 -0.95 -5.85 -10.87
CA VAL A 124 -1.45 -6.06 -12.24
C VAL A 124 -2.74 -6.88 -12.21
N ILE A 125 -2.77 -7.97 -11.43
CA ILE A 125 -4.00 -8.76 -11.23
C ILE A 125 -5.12 -7.86 -10.68
N ALA A 126 -4.82 -7.04 -9.67
CA ALA A 126 -5.78 -6.13 -9.06
C ALA A 126 -6.33 -5.10 -10.06
N LEU A 127 -5.49 -4.54 -10.92
CA LEU A 127 -5.92 -3.59 -11.96
C LEU A 127 -6.84 -4.25 -12.97
N VAL A 128 -6.47 -5.44 -13.45
CA VAL A 128 -7.29 -6.19 -14.42
C VAL A 128 -8.63 -6.60 -13.80
N MET A 129 -8.62 -7.18 -12.60
CA MET A 129 -9.84 -7.60 -11.90
C MET A 129 -10.74 -6.40 -11.54
N GLY A 130 -10.15 -5.29 -11.09
CA GLY A 130 -10.87 -4.05 -10.81
C GLY A 130 -11.52 -3.45 -12.07
N ALA A 131 -10.82 -3.48 -13.20
CA ALA A 131 -11.35 -3.03 -14.48
C ALA A 131 -12.47 -3.95 -14.98
N VAL A 132 -12.30 -5.28 -14.90
CA VAL A 132 -13.32 -6.26 -15.27
C VAL A 132 -14.59 -6.06 -14.41
N ALA A 133 -14.45 -5.91 -13.12
CA ALA A 133 -15.59 -5.68 -12.22
C ALA A 133 -16.33 -4.36 -12.55
N ALA A 134 -15.58 -3.26 -12.75
CA ALA A 134 -16.19 -1.94 -12.96
C ALA A 134 -16.79 -1.74 -14.36
N LEU A 135 -16.21 -2.38 -15.39
CA LEU A 135 -16.57 -2.16 -16.79
C LEU A 135 -17.36 -3.31 -17.40
N GLY A 136 -17.22 -4.54 -16.90
CA GLY A 136 -17.82 -5.76 -17.45
C GLY A 136 -19.31 -5.96 -17.10
N GLY A 137 -19.91 -5.04 -16.33
CA GLY A 137 -21.32 -5.08 -15.97
C GLY A 137 -21.64 -5.96 -14.74
N LYS A 138 -22.93 -6.05 -14.39
CA LYS A 138 -23.38 -6.67 -13.12
C LYS A 138 -22.89 -8.10 -12.90
N LYS A 139 -22.83 -8.94 -13.95
CA LYS A 139 -22.38 -10.34 -13.84
C LYS A 139 -20.89 -10.43 -13.55
N ALA A 140 -20.08 -9.66 -14.27
CA ALA A 140 -18.62 -9.61 -14.06
C ALA A 140 -18.29 -9.08 -12.67
N ASP A 141 -18.99 -8.03 -12.25
CA ASP A 141 -18.85 -7.46 -10.91
C ASP A 141 -19.18 -8.46 -9.79
N ALA A 142 -20.28 -9.20 -9.94
CA ALA A 142 -20.68 -10.22 -8.98
C ALA A 142 -19.65 -11.37 -8.88
N VAL A 143 -19.10 -11.83 -10.00
CA VAL A 143 -18.07 -12.89 -10.03
C VAL A 143 -16.78 -12.42 -9.36
N VAL A 144 -16.31 -11.21 -9.71
CA VAL A 144 -15.07 -10.69 -9.12
C VAL A 144 -15.24 -10.44 -7.61
N THR A 145 -16.38 -9.89 -7.20
CA THR A 145 -16.67 -9.68 -5.78
C THR A 145 -16.73 -11.01 -5.03
N TRP A 146 -17.37 -12.02 -5.59
CA TRP A 146 -17.40 -13.36 -5.02
C TRP A 146 -15.98 -13.96 -4.86
N LEU A 147 -15.11 -13.82 -5.88
CA LEU A 147 -13.72 -14.26 -5.79
C LEU A 147 -12.95 -13.53 -4.69
N ILE A 148 -13.16 -12.21 -4.56
CA ILE A 148 -12.56 -11.41 -3.49
C ILE A 148 -13.01 -11.93 -2.12
N ASP A 149 -14.32 -12.17 -1.95
CA ASP A 149 -14.87 -12.63 -0.68
C ASP A 149 -14.40 -14.04 -0.33
N LEU A 150 -14.26 -14.93 -1.33
CA LEU A 150 -13.69 -16.26 -1.17
C LEU A 150 -12.24 -16.18 -0.67
N MET A 151 -11.40 -15.36 -1.31
CA MET A 151 -9.99 -15.20 -0.93
C MET A 151 -9.82 -14.55 0.43
N MET A 152 -10.67 -13.61 0.80
CA MET A 152 -10.64 -12.92 2.08
C MET A 152 -11.32 -13.70 3.22
N GLY A 153 -12.14 -14.70 2.90
CA GLY A 153 -12.77 -15.59 3.87
C GLY A 153 -11.81 -16.60 4.52
N ILE A 154 -10.66 -16.85 3.90
CA ILE A 154 -9.62 -17.72 4.44
C ILE A 154 -8.59 -16.87 5.17
N PRO A 155 -8.15 -17.26 6.39
CA PRO A 155 -7.07 -16.56 7.08
C PRO A 155 -5.84 -16.44 6.16
N HIS A 156 -5.40 -15.19 5.89
CA HIS A 156 -4.45 -14.87 4.82
C HIS A 156 -3.13 -15.66 4.92
N ILE A 157 -2.54 -15.73 6.13
CA ILE A 157 -1.28 -16.47 6.36
C ILE A 157 -1.48 -17.96 6.11
N VAL A 158 -2.62 -18.53 6.48
CA VAL A 158 -2.92 -19.97 6.25
C VAL A 158 -2.98 -20.27 4.76
N LEU A 159 -3.69 -19.43 4.00
CA LEU A 159 -3.78 -19.57 2.55
C LEU A 159 -2.40 -19.47 1.89
N LEU A 160 -1.58 -18.52 2.34
CA LEU A 160 -0.24 -18.31 1.81
C LEU A 160 0.69 -19.51 2.10
N ILE A 161 0.66 -20.05 3.32
CA ILE A 161 1.40 -21.27 3.71
C ILE A 161 0.96 -22.45 2.84
N LEU A 162 -0.34 -22.63 2.66
CA LEU A 162 -0.89 -23.73 1.85
C LEU A 162 -0.40 -23.66 0.41
N ILE A 163 -0.45 -22.48 -0.23
CA ILE A 163 0.02 -22.28 -1.58
C ILE A 163 1.55 -22.48 -1.68
N SER A 164 2.31 -21.90 -0.75
CA SER A 164 3.77 -22.06 -0.74
C SER A 164 4.18 -23.53 -0.58
N PHE A 165 3.51 -24.25 0.31
CA PHE A 165 3.76 -25.68 0.53
C PHE A 165 3.39 -26.51 -0.72
N ALA A 166 2.23 -26.25 -1.34
CA ALA A 166 1.78 -26.97 -2.51
C ALA A 166 2.69 -26.76 -3.74
N LEU A 167 3.31 -25.59 -3.85
CA LEU A 167 4.24 -25.24 -4.93
C LEU A 167 5.70 -25.66 -4.66
N GLY A 168 5.98 -26.30 -3.52
CA GLY A 168 7.27 -26.91 -3.23
C GLY A 168 8.26 -26.06 -2.44
N LYS A 169 7.77 -25.14 -1.58
CA LYS A 169 8.59 -24.23 -0.75
C LYS A 169 9.64 -23.41 -1.55
N GLY A 170 10.38 -22.54 -0.90
CA GLY A 170 11.43 -21.74 -1.55
C GLY A 170 10.90 -20.48 -2.26
N PHE A 171 11.78 -19.83 -3.00
CA PHE A 171 11.54 -18.53 -3.65
C PHE A 171 10.22 -18.48 -4.46
N TRP A 172 10.03 -19.42 -5.38
CA TRP A 172 8.87 -19.42 -6.26
C TRP A 172 7.56 -19.74 -5.53
N GLY A 173 7.59 -20.67 -4.56
CA GLY A 173 6.42 -20.99 -3.75
C GLY A 173 5.90 -19.79 -2.99
N VAL A 174 6.80 -19.04 -2.35
CA VAL A 174 6.46 -17.83 -1.61
C VAL A 174 6.06 -16.70 -2.55
N ALA A 175 6.83 -16.42 -3.59
CA ALA A 175 6.57 -15.33 -4.52
C ALA A 175 5.20 -15.47 -5.20
N ILE A 176 4.85 -16.67 -5.68
CA ILE A 176 3.55 -16.95 -6.28
C ILE A 176 2.46 -16.89 -5.20
N GLY A 177 2.70 -17.49 -4.02
CA GLY A 177 1.75 -17.45 -2.91
C GLY A 177 1.36 -16.02 -2.56
N VAL A 178 2.34 -15.14 -2.35
CA VAL A 178 2.09 -13.72 -2.05
C VAL A 178 1.41 -13.01 -3.22
N ALA A 179 1.88 -13.23 -4.46
CA ALA A 179 1.31 -12.59 -5.64
C ALA A 179 -0.18 -12.90 -5.83
N VAL A 180 -0.57 -14.16 -5.62
CA VAL A 180 -1.96 -14.63 -5.83
C VAL A 180 -2.89 -14.27 -4.68
N THR A 181 -2.36 -13.97 -3.49
CA THR A 181 -3.20 -13.71 -2.30
C THR A 181 -3.41 -12.23 -1.99
N HIS A 182 -2.59 -11.31 -2.51
CA HIS A 182 -2.62 -9.89 -2.14
C HIS A 182 -3.47 -8.99 -3.04
N TRP A 183 -3.90 -9.45 -4.22
CA TRP A 183 -4.68 -8.65 -5.17
C TRP A 183 -6.08 -8.21 -4.68
N PRO A 184 -6.81 -8.92 -3.78
CA PRO A 184 -8.21 -8.61 -3.46
C PRO A 184 -8.41 -7.20 -2.87
N SER A 185 -7.58 -6.81 -1.91
CA SER A 185 -7.68 -5.49 -1.25
C SER A 185 -7.49 -4.34 -2.24
N LEU A 186 -6.46 -4.40 -3.08
CA LEU A 186 -6.19 -3.38 -4.09
C LEU A 186 -7.26 -3.38 -5.18
N THR A 187 -7.80 -4.55 -5.55
CA THR A 187 -8.91 -4.66 -6.51
C THR A 187 -10.14 -3.87 -6.06
N ARG A 188 -10.52 -3.96 -4.77
CA ARG A 188 -11.65 -3.19 -4.23
C ARG A 188 -11.45 -1.69 -4.38
N VAL A 189 -10.24 -1.21 -4.10
CA VAL A 189 -9.88 0.21 -4.22
C VAL A 189 -9.93 0.66 -5.67
N LEU A 190 -9.26 -0.06 -6.58
CA LEU A 190 -9.22 0.28 -8.01
C LEU A 190 -10.61 0.19 -8.66
N ARG A 191 -11.43 -0.81 -8.29
CA ARG A 191 -12.81 -0.92 -8.73
C ARG A 191 -13.63 0.33 -8.33
N ALA A 192 -13.52 0.78 -7.08
CA ALA A 192 -14.23 1.98 -6.61
C ALA A 192 -13.78 3.22 -7.39
N GLU A 193 -12.49 3.40 -7.60
CA GLU A 193 -11.90 4.50 -8.35
C GLU A 193 -12.35 4.52 -9.82
N ILE A 194 -12.38 3.35 -10.48
CA ILE A 194 -12.86 3.20 -11.85
C ILE A 194 -14.36 3.53 -11.94
N LEU A 195 -15.17 3.08 -10.98
CA LEU A 195 -16.61 3.38 -10.95
C LEU A 195 -16.85 4.88 -10.76
N GLN A 196 -16.10 5.54 -9.88
CA GLN A 196 -16.16 6.99 -9.69
C GLN A 196 -15.77 7.73 -10.97
N CYS A 197 -14.66 7.35 -11.60
CA CYS A 197 -14.22 7.91 -12.87
C CYS A 197 -15.28 7.75 -13.98
N LYS A 198 -15.94 6.59 -14.05
CA LYS A 198 -17.01 6.30 -15.04
C LYS A 198 -18.19 7.27 -14.95
N GLN A 199 -18.45 7.84 -13.77
CA GLN A 199 -19.52 8.81 -13.51
C GLN A 199 -19.08 10.27 -13.73
N SER A 200 -17.82 10.53 -14.02
CA SER A 200 -17.27 11.87 -14.20
C SER A 200 -17.80 12.57 -15.44
N ALA A 201 -17.87 13.91 -15.39
CA ALA A 201 -18.36 14.73 -16.49
C ALA A 201 -17.54 14.54 -17.78
N PHE A 202 -16.22 14.41 -17.69
CA PHE A 202 -15.37 14.22 -18.87
C PHE A 202 -15.61 12.89 -19.59
N VAL A 203 -15.92 11.82 -18.86
CA VAL A 203 -16.30 10.54 -19.45
C VAL A 203 -17.68 10.64 -20.14
N ALA A 204 -18.63 11.35 -19.53
CA ALA A 204 -19.94 11.58 -20.11
C ALA A 204 -19.85 12.39 -21.43
N VAL A 205 -19.01 13.43 -21.47
CA VAL A 205 -18.74 14.21 -22.68
C VAL A 205 -18.06 13.36 -23.75
N ALA A 206 -17.01 12.60 -23.39
CA ALA A 206 -16.33 11.73 -24.36
C ALA A 206 -17.28 10.71 -25.00
N ARG A 207 -18.23 10.17 -24.21
CA ARG A 207 -19.26 9.26 -24.71
C ARG A 207 -20.24 9.96 -25.67
N LYS A 208 -20.68 11.18 -25.34
CA LYS A 208 -21.54 12.00 -26.23
C LYS A 208 -20.84 12.36 -27.53
N LEU A 209 -19.53 12.52 -27.54
CA LEU A 209 -18.71 12.75 -28.72
C LEU A 209 -18.43 11.46 -29.53
N GLY A 210 -19.11 10.34 -29.22
CA GLY A 210 -19.03 9.10 -29.99
C GLY A 210 -17.73 8.31 -29.78
N GLN A 211 -16.95 8.59 -28.74
CA GLN A 211 -15.77 7.77 -28.45
C GLN A 211 -16.16 6.35 -28.02
N SER A 212 -15.43 5.35 -28.54
CA SER A 212 -15.67 3.96 -28.19
C SER A 212 -15.35 3.69 -26.69
N PRO A 213 -16.05 2.74 -26.05
CA PRO A 213 -15.79 2.39 -24.65
C PRO A 213 -14.34 2.01 -24.38
N ALA A 214 -13.69 1.29 -25.28
CA ALA A 214 -12.28 0.92 -25.17
C ALA A 214 -11.35 2.14 -25.19
N ARG A 215 -11.62 3.12 -26.07
CA ARG A 215 -10.86 4.37 -26.12
C ARG A 215 -11.05 5.20 -24.85
N ILE A 216 -12.26 5.26 -24.32
CA ILE A 216 -12.55 5.95 -23.04
C ILE A 216 -11.78 5.26 -21.91
N ALA A 217 -11.82 3.94 -21.82
CA ALA A 217 -11.12 3.17 -20.79
C ALA A 217 -9.60 3.41 -20.83
N THR A 218 -8.98 3.27 -22.00
CA THR A 218 -7.51 3.36 -22.13
C THR A 218 -6.99 4.79 -22.09
N ARG A 219 -7.69 5.76 -22.72
CA ARG A 219 -7.18 7.13 -22.87
C ARG A 219 -7.60 8.09 -21.76
N HIS A 220 -8.70 7.80 -21.07
CA HIS A 220 -9.24 8.68 -20.05
C HIS A 220 -9.26 8.03 -18.65
N MET A 221 -9.74 6.79 -18.54
CA MET A 221 -9.89 6.15 -17.24
C MET A 221 -8.58 5.58 -16.71
N LEU A 222 -7.79 4.90 -17.53
CA LEU A 222 -6.52 4.31 -17.11
C LEU A 222 -5.53 5.37 -16.57
N PRO A 223 -5.28 6.52 -17.24
CA PRO A 223 -4.43 7.57 -16.68
C PRO A 223 -4.98 8.19 -15.40
N TYR A 224 -6.30 8.24 -15.24
CA TYR A 224 -6.95 8.72 -14.03
C TYR A 224 -6.71 7.79 -12.83
N VAL A 225 -6.76 6.48 -13.04
CA VAL A 225 -6.60 5.45 -12.00
C VAL A 225 -5.12 5.16 -11.71
N LEU A 226 -4.22 5.50 -12.64
CA LEU A 226 -2.79 5.20 -12.53
C LEU A 226 -2.13 5.72 -11.23
N PRO A 227 -2.39 6.94 -10.74
CA PRO A 227 -1.83 7.38 -9.46
C PRO A 227 -2.23 6.47 -8.30
N GLN A 228 -3.48 6.06 -8.21
CA GLN A 228 -3.98 5.17 -7.16
C GLN A 228 -3.39 3.76 -7.29
N PHE A 229 -3.23 3.26 -8.51
CA PHE A 229 -2.53 2.01 -8.80
C PHE A 229 -1.08 2.05 -8.31
N LEU A 230 -0.34 3.13 -8.59
CA LEU A 230 1.06 3.29 -8.14
C LEU A 230 1.17 3.37 -6.62
N VAL A 231 0.26 4.09 -5.96
CA VAL A 231 0.20 4.11 -4.49
C VAL A 231 -0.06 2.71 -3.94
N GLY A 232 -1.01 1.97 -4.53
CA GLY A 232 -1.31 0.59 -4.16
C GLY A 232 -0.11 -0.34 -4.33
N LEU A 233 0.60 -0.26 -5.46
CA LEU A 233 1.82 -1.01 -5.73
C LEU A 233 2.91 -0.74 -4.67
N ILE A 234 3.15 0.55 -4.36
CA ILE A 234 4.16 0.95 -3.37
C ILE A 234 3.81 0.42 -1.98
N LEU A 235 2.52 0.43 -1.60
CA LEU A 235 2.08 -0.07 -0.30
C LEU A 235 2.06 -1.60 -0.23
N LEU A 236 1.82 -2.30 -1.33
CA LEU A 236 1.88 -3.75 -1.39
C LEU A 236 3.31 -4.29 -1.23
N PHE A 237 4.32 -3.57 -1.68
CA PHE A 237 5.71 -4.00 -1.63
C PHE A 237 6.20 -4.33 -0.21
N PRO A 238 6.20 -3.42 0.79
CA PRO A 238 6.61 -3.76 2.15
C PRO A 238 5.71 -4.80 2.80
N HIS A 239 4.42 -4.80 2.45
CA HIS A 239 3.48 -5.79 2.96
C HIS A 239 3.81 -7.20 2.47
N ALA A 240 4.21 -7.34 1.20
CA ALA A 240 4.67 -8.60 0.63
C ALA A 240 5.94 -9.14 1.32
N ILE A 241 6.91 -8.26 1.63
CA ILE A 241 8.13 -8.64 2.36
C ILE A 241 7.79 -9.14 3.77
N LEU A 242 6.88 -8.47 4.49
CA LEU A 242 6.48 -8.89 5.83
C LEU A 242 5.83 -10.28 5.82
N HIS A 243 5.01 -10.58 4.81
CA HIS A 243 4.39 -11.91 4.68
C HIS A 243 5.39 -12.99 4.25
N GLU A 244 6.32 -12.66 3.35
CA GLU A 244 7.44 -13.53 2.98
C GLU A 244 8.25 -13.91 4.24
N ALA A 245 8.68 -12.90 5.01
CA ALA A 245 9.45 -13.10 6.23
C ALA A 245 8.68 -13.95 7.27
N ALA A 246 7.36 -13.70 7.43
CA ALA A 246 6.52 -14.49 8.35
C ALA A 246 6.43 -15.97 7.93
N VAL A 247 6.22 -16.25 6.64
CA VAL A 247 6.14 -17.62 6.11
C VAL A 247 7.49 -18.33 6.19
N THR A 248 8.58 -17.61 5.92
CA THR A 248 9.95 -18.11 6.06
C THR A 248 10.26 -18.43 7.51
N PHE A 249 9.90 -17.55 8.45
CA PHE A 249 10.07 -17.78 9.88
C PHE A 249 9.31 -19.02 10.37
N LEU A 250 8.12 -19.28 9.84
CA LEU A 250 7.31 -20.46 10.14
C LEU A 250 7.85 -21.76 9.50
N GLY A 251 8.93 -21.71 8.71
CA GLY A 251 9.55 -22.85 8.06
C GLY A 251 8.90 -23.32 6.77
N PHE A 252 7.99 -22.51 6.20
CA PHE A 252 7.30 -22.79 4.93
C PHE A 252 7.79 -21.91 3.77
N GLY A 253 8.75 -21.04 4.04
CA GLY A 253 9.31 -20.11 3.08
C GLY A 253 10.64 -20.56 2.49
N LEU A 254 11.58 -19.61 2.43
CA LEU A 254 12.93 -19.85 1.92
C LEU A 254 13.69 -20.80 2.84
N PRO A 255 14.43 -21.78 2.29
CA PRO A 255 15.27 -22.64 3.11
C PRO A 255 16.41 -21.83 3.74
N PRO A 256 16.87 -22.20 4.97
CA PRO A 256 17.91 -21.46 5.69
C PRO A 256 19.30 -21.51 5.04
N GLU A 257 19.42 -22.26 3.96
CA GLU A 257 20.65 -22.44 3.19
C GLU A 257 20.79 -21.45 2.02
N GLN A 258 19.72 -20.70 1.75
CA GLN A 258 19.68 -19.66 0.71
C GLN A 258 19.82 -18.27 1.31
#